data_119182d09f3ae4d3c0a92a658032cf52
#
_entry.id   119182d09f3ae4d3c0a92a658032cf52
#
_cell.length_a   1.000
_cell.length_b   1.000
_cell.length_c   1.000
_cell.angle_alpha   90.00
_cell.angle_beta   90.00
_cell.angle_gamma   90.00
#
_symmetry.space_group_name_H-M   'P 1'
#
loop_
_entity.id
_entity.type
_entity.pdbx_description
1 polymer ?
#
loop_
_entity_poly.entity_id
_entity_poly.type
_entity_poly.pdbx_seq_one_letter_code
_entity_poly.pdbx_strand_id
1 'polypeptide(L)'
;MRRVTLLTNPDVCNLHCPLCFLNQRALRNCNARSAENGNGDCPPDNGRERFFYCNKERRALGMGEMNFEIARAAIEKYAAERDASGKRLLREVIPSTMGEPLLYSHFDELLELCRALGIPLNLTTNGTFPGKWGRDAAMELLLRSCSDIKVSYLASEQFDGWKTNVEKLVKERDKLRGNAGCEDADAGYANAECAGDAGVKCAETAESRVATVSLQVTLHKNNLQDVPELVSWASAIGVDRIKWNKVVLLSPVSQELREMYALNDAQLESLRDEFRSGEFSASNVKHEGSLFFKNSADLCAVGGKCESCPFADEVWVWPDGHEDHCPNPERRYVIPGMTGNLPLGNEIKG
;
A
#
# COMPACT_ATOMS: atom_id res chain seq x y z
N MET A 1 -4.80 18.51 -0.53
CA MET A 1 -5.56 17.48 -1.29
C MET A 1 -5.66 16.24 -0.43
N ARG A 2 -6.85 15.69 -0.26
CA ARG A 2 -7.15 14.61 0.68
C ARG A 2 -7.13 13.24 0.01
N ARG A 3 -6.64 12.22 0.73
CA ARG A 3 -6.77 10.80 0.38
C ARG A 3 -7.58 10.10 1.46
N VAL A 4 -8.44 9.18 1.06
CA VAL A 4 -9.20 8.33 1.98
C VAL A 4 -8.72 6.90 1.83
N THR A 5 -8.20 6.36 2.91
CA THR A 5 -7.78 4.95 3.02
C THR A 5 -8.87 4.18 3.74
N LEU A 6 -9.46 3.20 3.08
CA LEU A 6 -10.47 2.32 3.63
C LEU A 6 -9.84 1.00 4.04
N LEU A 7 -9.93 0.61 5.30
CA LEU A 7 -9.52 -0.72 5.74
C LEU A 7 -10.62 -1.73 5.41
N THR A 8 -10.76 -2.06 4.14
CA THR A 8 -11.90 -2.82 3.61
C THR A 8 -12.00 -4.23 4.18
N ASN A 9 -10.89 -4.96 4.20
CA ASN A 9 -10.85 -6.38 4.60
C ASN A 9 -9.51 -6.72 5.26
N PRO A 10 -9.16 -6.08 6.38
CA PRO A 10 -7.84 -6.14 6.98
C PRO A 10 -7.41 -7.55 7.40
N ASP A 11 -8.36 -8.44 7.66
CA ASP A 11 -8.09 -9.81 8.11
C ASP A 11 -8.07 -10.84 6.98
N VAL A 12 -8.33 -10.43 5.73
CA VAL A 12 -8.48 -11.34 4.59
C VAL A 12 -7.33 -11.16 3.60
N CYS A 13 -6.51 -12.19 3.46
CA CYS A 13 -5.46 -12.26 2.45
C CYS A 13 -5.22 -13.72 2.06
N ASN A 14 -4.88 -13.96 0.81
CA ASN A 14 -4.54 -15.29 0.30
C ASN A 14 -3.03 -15.60 0.36
N LEU A 15 -2.21 -14.67 0.88
CA LEU A 15 -0.78 -14.88 1.16
C LEU A 15 -0.50 -14.81 2.67
N HIS A 16 0.56 -15.49 3.08
CA HIS A 16 1.04 -15.57 4.46
C HIS A 16 2.46 -14.99 4.59
N CYS A 17 2.64 -13.75 4.16
CA CYS A 17 3.95 -13.10 4.17
C CYS A 17 4.50 -12.97 5.60
N PRO A 18 5.76 -13.40 5.87
CA PRO A 18 6.34 -13.40 7.21
C PRO A 18 6.37 -12.01 7.86
N LEU A 19 6.64 -10.98 7.06
CA LEU A 19 6.77 -9.60 7.51
C LEU A 19 5.46 -8.80 7.46
N CYS A 20 4.35 -9.45 7.12
CA CYS A 20 3.05 -8.78 7.09
C CYS A 20 2.68 -8.26 8.49
N PHE A 21 2.20 -7.02 8.57
CA PHE A 21 1.72 -6.44 9.81
C PHE A 21 0.67 -7.30 10.52
N LEU A 22 -0.16 -8.00 9.77
CA LEU A 22 -1.13 -8.94 10.33
C LEU A 22 -0.44 -10.10 11.06
N ASN A 23 0.62 -10.65 10.48
CA ASN A 23 1.36 -11.73 11.10
C ASN A 23 2.15 -11.24 12.32
N GLN A 24 2.79 -10.08 12.24
CA GLN A 24 3.48 -9.47 13.39
C GLN A 24 2.54 -9.26 14.59
N ARG A 25 1.29 -8.89 14.35
CA ARG A 25 0.27 -8.73 15.38
C ARG A 25 -0.17 -10.04 16.01
N ALA A 26 -0.38 -11.04 15.16
CA ALA A 26 -0.82 -12.32 15.64
C ALA A 26 0.25 -12.97 16.53
N LEU A 27 1.57 -12.81 16.24
CA LEU A 27 2.68 -13.20 17.12
C LEU A 27 2.56 -12.63 18.54
N ARG A 28 2.12 -11.39 18.65
CA ARG A 28 1.87 -10.72 19.94
C ARG A 28 0.81 -11.45 20.78
N ASN A 29 -0.29 -11.85 20.12
CA ASN A 29 -1.39 -12.52 20.81
C ASN A 29 -1.03 -13.92 21.30
N CYS A 30 -0.26 -14.68 20.53
CA CYS A 30 0.24 -15.97 20.98
C CYS A 30 1.12 -15.84 22.22
N ASN A 31 2.06 -14.90 22.22
CA ASN A 31 2.94 -14.67 23.36
C ASN A 31 2.17 -14.23 24.62
N ALA A 32 1.15 -13.36 24.47
CA ALA A 32 0.33 -12.93 25.58
C ALA A 32 -0.52 -14.08 26.17
N ARG A 33 -1.17 -14.88 25.32
CA ARG A 33 -1.99 -16.02 25.76
C ARG A 33 -1.15 -17.16 26.35
N SER A 34 0.06 -17.41 25.83
CA SER A 34 0.96 -18.41 26.39
C SER A 34 1.45 -18.02 27.79
N ALA A 35 1.61 -16.72 28.07
CA ALA A 35 1.97 -16.21 29.38
C ALA A 35 0.83 -16.32 30.40
N GLU A 36 -0.45 -16.21 29.96
CA GLU A 36 -1.60 -16.26 30.85
C GLU A 36 -2.10 -17.69 31.15
N ASN A 37 -2.01 -18.63 30.22
CA ASN A 37 -2.70 -19.93 30.32
C ASN A 37 -1.79 -21.17 30.32
N GLY A 38 -0.49 -21.05 30.14
CA GLY A 38 0.47 -22.18 30.21
C GLY A 38 0.28 -23.29 29.15
N ASN A 39 -0.80 -23.26 28.38
CA ASN A 39 -1.19 -24.24 27.36
C ASN A 39 -1.50 -23.51 26.02
N GLY A 40 -0.57 -22.73 25.54
CA GLY A 40 -0.75 -22.11 24.23
C GLY A 40 -0.59 -23.12 23.09
N ASP A 41 -1.65 -23.38 22.33
CA ASP A 41 -1.62 -24.07 21.03
C ASP A 41 -0.90 -23.23 19.97
N CYS A 42 0.26 -22.67 20.29
CA CYS A 42 1.17 -22.14 19.28
C CYS A 42 1.91 -23.33 18.64
N PRO A 43 1.96 -23.43 17.32
CA PRO A 43 2.66 -24.52 16.67
C PRO A 43 4.13 -24.59 17.12
N PRO A 44 4.70 -25.79 17.22
CA PRO A 44 6.06 -25.99 17.70
C PRO A 44 7.07 -25.26 16.82
N ASP A 45 8.11 -24.78 17.48
CA ASP A 45 9.17 -23.94 16.97
C ASP A 45 10.12 -24.70 16.03
N ASN A 46 9.75 -24.82 14.77
CA ASN A 46 10.64 -25.32 13.71
C ASN A 46 11.17 -24.20 12.80
N GLY A 47 11.27 -22.97 13.32
CA GLY A 47 11.94 -21.83 12.68
C GLY A 47 11.21 -21.23 11.47
N ARG A 48 10.55 -22.04 10.65
CA ARG A 48 9.74 -21.59 9.50
C ARG A 48 8.27 -21.43 9.85
N GLU A 49 7.71 -22.23 10.74
CA GLU A 49 6.27 -22.21 11.09
C GLU A 49 5.87 -21.09 12.03
N ARG A 50 6.81 -20.44 12.72
CA ARG A 50 6.54 -19.26 13.53
C ARG A 50 5.95 -18.08 12.74
N PHE A 51 6.11 -18.09 11.45
CA PHE A 51 5.62 -17.02 10.56
C PHE A 51 4.29 -17.36 9.87
N PHE A 52 3.84 -18.60 9.97
CA PHE A 52 2.62 -19.06 9.32
C PHE A 52 1.48 -19.10 10.30
N TYR A 53 0.59 -18.12 10.21
CA TYR A 53 -0.60 -18.09 11.04
C TYR A 53 -1.71 -18.95 10.52
N CYS A 54 -2.35 -19.65 11.46
CA CYS A 54 -3.66 -20.24 11.25
C CYS A 54 -4.68 -19.14 10.90
N ASN A 55 -5.39 -19.31 9.78
CA ASN A 55 -6.47 -18.41 9.37
C ASN A 55 -7.56 -18.21 10.45
N LYS A 56 -7.67 -19.12 11.43
CA LYS A 56 -8.58 -19.00 12.57
C LYS A 56 -8.20 -17.83 13.50
N GLU A 57 -6.92 -17.58 13.71
CA GLU A 57 -6.47 -16.53 14.64
C GLU A 57 -6.57 -15.15 14.01
N ARG A 58 -6.38 -15.00 12.69
CA ARG A 58 -6.63 -13.75 11.98
C ARG A 58 -8.08 -13.30 12.15
N ARG A 59 -9.04 -14.21 12.01
CA ARG A 59 -10.47 -13.93 12.25
C ARG A 59 -10.79 -13.62 13.70
N ALA A 60 -9.98 -14.12 14.64
CA ALA A 60 -10.11 -13.81 16.06
C ALA A 60 -9.66 -12.40 16.45
N LEU A 61 -8.95 -11.67 15.57
CA LEU A 61 -8.61 -10.26 15.79
C LEU A 61 -9.84 -9.35 15.67
N GLY A 62 -10.94 -9.83 15.11
CA GLY A 62 -12.24 -9.18 15.19
C GLY A 62 -12.38 -7.89 14.38
N MET A 63 -11.44 -7.61 13.46
CA MET A 63 -11.57 -6.42 12.63
C MET A 63 -12.63 -6.58 11.56
N GLY A 64 -12.85 -7.82 11.11
CA GLY A 64 -13.89 -8.14 10.14
C GLY A 64 -13.68 -7.48 8.77
N GLU A 65 -14.69 -7.58 7.95
CA GLU A 65 -14.78 -6.92 6.66
C GLU A 65 -15.66 -5.67 6.79
N MET A 66 -15.26 -4.56 6.16
CA MET A 66 -16.01 -3.31 6.18
C MET A 66 -17.36 -3.51 5.47
N ASN A 67 -18.44 -3.09 6.08
CA ASN A 67 -19.72 -3.01 5.40
C ASN A 67 -19.65 -1.94 4.30
N PHE A 68 -20.22 -2.24 3.12
CA PHE A 68 -20.17 -1.32 1.98
C PHE A 68 -20.82 0.04 2.29
N GLU A 69 -21.86 0.09 3.10
CA GLU A 69 -22.50 1.37 3.49
C GLU A 69 -21.56 2.29 4.29
N ILE A 70 -20.64 1.72 5.07
CA ILE A 70 -19.59 2.49 5.76
C ILE A 70 -18.61 3.07 4.73
N ALA A 71 -18.16 2.23 3.79
CA ALA A 71 -17.27 2.68 2.71
C ALA A 71 -17.93 3.79 1.87
N ARG A 72 -19.19 3.59 1.48
CA ARG A 72 -19.99 4.57 0.72
C ARG A 72 -20.11 5.88 1.46
N ALA A 73 -20.56 5.86 2.71
CA ALA A 73 -20.75 7.07 3.52
C ALA A 73 -19.44 7.86 3.65
N ALA A 74 -18.32 7.18 3.90
CA ALA A 74 -17.02 7.83 3.98
C ALA A 74 -16.60 8.47 2.64
N ILE A 75 -16.74 7.76 1.53
CA ILE A 75 -16.37 8.28 0.21
C ILE A 75 -17.25 9.49 -0.15
N GLU A 76 -18.56 9.39 0.01
CA GLU A 76 -19.51 10.48 -0.31
C GLU A 76 -19.25 11.71 0.57
N LYS A 77 -19.00 11.54 1.87
CA LYS A 77 -18.60 12.61 2.79
C LYS A 77 -17.41 13.39 2.26
N TYR A 78 -16.31 12.72 1.95
CA TYR A 78 -15.10 13.37 1.50
C TYR A 78 -15.15 13.82 0.02
N ALA A 79 -15.95 13.15 -0.81
CA ALA A 79 -16.21 13.57 -2.18
C ALA A 79 -16.99 14.89 -2.27
N ALA A 80 -17.77 15.22 -1.24
CA ALA A 80 -18.50 16.49 -1.16
C ALA A 80 -17.64 17.68 -0.75
N GLU A 81 -16.48 17.45 -0.15
CA GLU A 81 -15.60 18.53 0.31
C GLU A 81 -14.97 19.31 -0.85
N ARG A 82 -14.96 20.64 -0.71
CA ARG A 82 -14.39 21.56 -1.68
C ARG A 82 -13.41 22.52 -1.02
N ASP A 83 -12.43 22.99 -1.76
CA ASP A 83 -11.60 24.13 -1.36
C ASP A 83 -12.32 25.46 -1.62
N ALA A 84 -11.66 26.57 -1.27
CA ALA A 84 -12.20 27.91 -1.47
C ALA A 84 -12.46 28.25 -2.96
N SER A 85 -11.87 27.53 -3.89
CA SER A 85 -12.11 27.69 -5.34
C SER A 85 -13.24 26.81 -5.87
N GLY A 86 -13.88 26.01 -5.00
CA GLY A 86 -14.90 25.03 -5.38
C GLY A 86 -14.36 23.72 -5.93
N LYS A 87 -13.03 23.52 -5.96
CA LYS A 87 -12.40 22.28 -6.41
C LYS A 87 -12.53 21.19 -5.36
N ARG A 88 -12.85 19.97 -5.79
CA ARG A 88 -12.93 18.80 -4.90
C ARG A 88 -11.59 18.54 -4.20
N LEU A 89 -11.64 18.35 -2.88
CA LEU A 89 -10.46 18.06 -2.07
C LEU A 89 -10.04 16.58 -2.16
N LEU A 90 -11.00 15.66 -2.25
CA LEU A 90 -10.71 14.22 -2.37
C LEU A 90 -10.06 13.92 -3.72
N ARG A 91 -8.85 13.42 -3.67
CA ARG A 91 -8.03 13.11 -4.83
C ARG A 91 -8.18 11.66 -5.26
N GLU A 92 -8.13 10.74 -4.32
CA GLU A 92 -8.13 9.30 -4.57
C GLU A 92 -8.61 8.53 -3.35
N VAL A 93 -9.12 7.33 -3.57
CA VAL A 93 -9.48 6.37 -2.53
C VAL A 93 -8.49 5.22 -2.56
N ILE A 94 -8.00 4.81 -1.40
CA ILE A 94 -7.06 3.70 -1.23
C ILE A 94 -7.80 2.55 -0.55
N PRO A 95 -8.20 1.50 -1.28
CA PRO A 95 -8.79 0.31 -0.66
C PRO A 95 -7.68 -0.51 -0.01
N SER A 96 -7.79 -0.72 1.26
CA SER A 96 -6.95 -1.52 2.13
C SER A 96 -5.41 -1.29 2.03
N THR A 97 -4.78 -1.25 3.18
CA THR A 97 -3.33 -1.38 3.35
C THR A 97 -2.97 -2.62 4.17
N MET A 98 -3.97 -3.39 4.54
CA MET A 98 -3.89 -4.67 5.23
C MET A 98 -4.86 -5.65 4.54
N GLY A 99 -4.48 -6.92 4.46
CA GLY A 99 -5.23 -7.89 3.65
C GLY A 99 -4.96 -7.73 2.14
N GLU A 100 -5.74 -8.43 1.32
CA GLU A 100 -5.73 -8.29 -0.14
C GLU A 100 -7.03 -7.61 -0.59
N PRO A 101 -6.98 -6.36 -1.09
CA PRO A 101 -8.20 -5.61 -1.41
C PRO A 101 -9.07 -6.28 -2.48
N LEU A 102 -8.48 -7.03 -3.41
CA LEU A 102 -9.21 -7.74 -4.45
C LEU A 102 -10.02 -8.94 -3.92
N LEU A 103 -9.88 -9.27 -2.63
CA LEU A 103 -10.70 -10.24 -1.91
C LEU A 103 -11.83 -9.61 -1.10
N TYR A 104 -11.94 -8.28 -1.12
CA TYR A 104 -13.07 -7.61 -0.49
C TYR A 104 -14.38 -7.97 -1.20
N SER A 105 -15.37 -8.45 -0.47
CA SER A 105 -16.63 -8.96 -1.07
C SER A 105 -17.39 -7.89 -1.85
N HIS A 106 -17.23 -6.63 -1.47
CA HIS A 106 -17.86 -5.46 -2.09
C HIS A 106 -16.90 -4.64 -2.96
N PHE A 107 -15.82 -5.24 -3.46
CA PHE A 107 -14.85 -4.49 -4.27
C PHE A 107 -15.46 -3.97 -5.58
N ASP A 108 -16.42 -4.68 -6.17
CA ASP A 108 -17.11 -4.24 -7.37
C ASP A 108 -17.94 -2.99 -7.12
N GLU A 109 -18.75 -3.00 -6.06
CA GLU A 109 -19.57 -1.84 -5.66
C GLU A 109 -18.71 -0.63 -5.33
N LEU A 110 -17.56 -0.86 -4.65
CA LEU A 110 -16.58 0.19 -4.37
C LEU A 110 -16.02 0.81 -5.66
N LEU A 111 -15.66 -0.03 -6.62
CA LEU A 111 -15.13 0.38 -7.91
C LEU A 111 -16.16 1.19 -8.70
N GLU A 112 -17.41 0.71 -8.75
CA GLU A 112 -18.52 1.38 -9.44
C GLU A 112 -18.83 2.75 -8.81
N LEU A 113 -18.89 2.83 -7.48
CA LEU A 113 -19.08 4.08 -6.76
C LEU A 113 -18.00 5.11 -7.08
N CYS A 114 -16.73 4.68 -7.00
CA CYS A 114 -15.60 5.58 -7.28
C CYS A 114 -15.63 6.07 -8.74
N ARG A 115 -15.94 5.19 -9.70
CA ARG A 115 -16.10 5.57 -11.11
C ARG A 115 -17.25 6.54 -11.33
N ALA A 116 -18.41 6.30 -10.73
CA ALA A 116 -19.58 7.19 -10.82
C ALA A 116 -19.27 8.59 -10.27
N LEU A 117 -18.44 8.70 -9.24
CA LEU A 117 -18.00 9.97 -8.67
C LEU A 117 -16.78 10.57 -9.38
N GLY A 118 -16.19 9.90 -10.37
CA GLY A 118 -14.97 10.33 -11.03
C GLY A 118 -13.76 10.41 -10.08
N ILE A 119 -13.66 9.50 -9.12
CA ILE A 119 -12.59 9.42 -8.14
C ILE A 119 -11.76 8.15 -8.43
N PRO A 120 -10.48 8.27 -8.76
CA PRO A 120 -9.66 7.09 -9.01
C PRO A 120 -9.36 6.32 -7.72
N LEU A 121 -9.23 5.01 -7.83
CA LEU A 121 -8.64 4.19 -6.80
C LEU A 121 -7.10 4.25 -6.88
N ASN A 122 -6.44 4.14 -5.74
CA ASN A 122 -5.00 3.90 -5.65
C ASN A 122 -4.80 2.52 -5.01
N LEU A 123 -4.68 1.51 -5.87
CA LEU A 123 -4.71 0.12 -5.47
C LEU A 123 -3.31 -0.38 -5.05
N THR A 124 -3.22 -1.07 -3.91
CA THR A 124 -2.05 -1.87 -3.56
C THR A 124 -2.49 -3.33 -3.42
N THR A 125 -1.94 -4.20 -4.23
CA THR A 125 -2.27 -5.64 -4.27
C THR A 125 -1.02 -6.50 -4.07
N ASN A 126 -1.20 -7.71 -3.61
CA ASN A 126 -0.11 -8.68 -3.51
C ASN A 126 0.28 -9.31 -4.87
N GLY A 127 -0.42 -8.98 -5.93
CA GLY A 127 -0.14 -9.44 -7.29
C GLY A 127 -0.69 -10.82 -7.64
N THR A 128 -1.48 -11.45 -6.77
CA THR A 128 -2.11 -12.75 -7.09
C THR A 128 -3.29 -12.61 -8.06
N PHE A 129 -3.92 -11.44 -8.12
CA PHE A 129 -5.13 -11.16 -8.90
C PHE A 129 -6.19 -12.28 -8.77
N PRO A 130 -6.77 -12.49 -7.58
CA PRO A 130 -7.60 -13.64 -7.29
C PRO A 130 -8.89 -13.66 -8.11
N GLY A 131 -9.34 -14.86 -8.47
CA GLY A 131 -10.63 -15.09 -9.13
C GLY A 131 -10.74 -14.38 -10.49
N LYS A 132 -11.74 -13.52 -10.65
CA LYS A 132 -11.98 -12.80 -11.91
C LYS A 132 -10.92 -11.76 -12.24
N TRP A 133 -10.21 -11.21 -11.24
CA TRP A 133 -9.25 -10.13 -11.39
C TRP A 133 -8.00 -10.51 -12.20
N GLY A 134 -7.73 -11.82 -12.35
CA GLY A 134 -6.70 -12.33 -13.26
C GLY A 134 -7.09 -12.37 -14.74
N ARG A 135 -8.34 -12.03 -15.10
CA ARG A 135 -8.81 -11.98 -16.50
C ARG A 135 -8.52 -10.64 -17.13
N ASP A 136 -8.26 -10.61 -18.44
CA ASP A 136 -7.88 -9.41 -19.16
C ASP A 136 -8.91 -8.28 -19.02
N ALA A 137 -10.19 -8.56 -19.19
CA ALA A 137 -11.26 -7.57 -19.05
C ALA A 137 -11.33 -6.94 -17.63
N ALA A 138 -11.02 -7.72 -16.59
CA ALA A 138 -10.99 -7.19 -15.23
C ALA A 138 -9.71 -6.39 -14.95
N MET A 139 -8.57 -6.80 -15.52
CA MET A 139 -7.34 -6.00 -15.46
C MET A 139 -7.49 -4.67 -16.21
N GLU A 140 -8.13 -4.67 -17.38
CA GLU A 140 -8.48 -3.44 -18.10
C GLU A 140 -9.37 -2.53 -17.25
N LEU A 141 -10.39 -3.08 -16.61
CA LEU A 141 -11.27 -2.31 -15.72
C LEU A 141 -10.50 -1.67 -14.56
N LEU A 142 -9.57 -2.40 -13.93
CA LEU A 142 -8.69 -1.85 -12.89
C LEU A 142 -7.79 -0.74 -13.43
N LEU A 143 -7.17 -0.95 -14.59
CA LEU A 143 -6.28 0.03 -15.21
C LEU A 143 -7.00 1.34 -15.58
N ARG A 144 -8.28 1.28 -15.99
CA ARG A 144 -9.09 2.47 -16.27
C ARG A 144 -9.66 3.14 -15.02
N SER A 145 -9.72 2.43 -13.91
CA SER A 145 -10.37 2.91 -12.67
C SER A 145 -9.38 3.40 -11.62
N CYS A 146 -8.12 3.03 -11.74
CA CYS A 146 -7.09 3.39 -10.79
C CYS A 146 -6.23 4.57 -11.27
N SER A 147 -5.65 5.30 -10.31
CA SER A 147 -4.55 6.24 -10.58
C SER A 147 -3.21 5.52 -10.63
N ASP A 148 -3.04 4.51 -9.77
CA ASP A 148 -1.82 3.71 -9.64
C ASP A 148 -2.19 2.31 -9.15
N ILE A 149 -1.64 1.28 -9.76
CA ILE A 149 -1.73 -0.10 -9.30
C ILE A 149 -0.34 -0.51 -8.82
N LYS A 150 -0.21 -0.64 -7.50
CA LYS A 150 1.04 -1.02 -6.84
C LYS A 150 1.02 -2.50 -6.56
N VAL A 151 1.96 -3.23 -7.13
CA VAL A 151 2.14 -4.65 -6.84
C VAL A 151 3.23 -4.82 -5.80
N SER A 152 2.86 -5.40 -4.66
CA SER A 152 3.77 -5.57 -3.53
C SER A 152 4.81 -6.63 -3.80
N TYR A 153 6.06 -6.35 -3.41
CA TYR A 153 7.17 -7.31 -3.40
C TYR A 153 7.81 -7.34 -2.01
N LEU A 154 7.89 -8.51 -1.42
CA LEU A 154 8.50 -8.73 -0.11
C LEU A 154 9.74 -9.62 -0.17
N ALA A 155 9.78 -10.62 -1.05
CA ALA A 155 10.88 -11.56 -1.15
C ALA A 155 10.94 -12.22 -2.52
N SER A 156 12.13 -12.68 -2.91
CA SER A 156 12.37 -13.47 -4.13
C SER A 156 11.54 -14.75 -4.22
N GLU A 157 11.21 -15.33 -3.06
CA GLU A 157 10.38 -16.53 -2.94
C GLU A 157 8.86 -16.23 -2.91
N GLN A 158 8.45 -15.04 -3.34
CA GLN A 158 7.05 -14.73 -3.53
C GLN A 158 6.50 -15.70 -4.58
N PHE A 159 5.25 -16.06 -4.55
CA PHE A 159 4.67 -17.16 -5.36
C PHE A 159 5.13 -17.15 -6.85
N ASP A 160 5.26 -18.32 -7.46
CA ASP A 160 5.83 -18.54 -8.81
C ASP A 160 5.20 -17.70 -9.92
N GLY A 161 3.93 -17.37 -9.82
CA GLY A 161 3.18 -16.57 -10.81
C GLY A 161 3.34 -15.05 -10.67
N TRP A 162 4.09 -14.53 -9.69
CA TRP A 162 4.12 -13.09 -9.41
C TRP A 162 4.65 -12.27 -10.58
N LYS A 163 5.83 -12.63 -11.11
CA LYS A 163 6.42 -11.92 -12.27
C LYS A 163 5.49 -11.97 -13.48
N THR A 164 4.95 -13.14 -13.80
CA THR A 164 4.01 -13.33 -14.92
C THR A 164 2.77 -12.44 -14.79
N ASN A 165 2.22 -12.31 -13.59
CA ASN A 165 1.05 -11.45 -13.36
C ASN A 165 1.38 -9.97 -13.52
N VAL A 166 2.55 -9.53 -13.06
CA VAL A 166 3.01 -8.14 -13.27
C VAL A 166 3.26 -7.85 -14.74
N GLU A 167 3.95 -8.75 -15.45
CA GLU A 167 4.18 -8.64 -16.89
C GLU A 167 2.86 -8.55 -17.68
N LYS A 168 1.88 -9.37 -17.31
CA LYS A 168 0.55 -9.32 -17.89
C LYS A 168 -0.13 -7.97 -17.66
N LEU A 169 -0.09 -7.45 -16.44
CA LEU A 169 -0.68 -6.15 -16.09
C LEU A 169 -0.02 -5.01 -16.86
N VAL A 170 1.31 -5.00 -16.97
CA VAL A 170 2.05 -4.01 -17.74
C VAL A 170 1.69 -4.07 -19.23
N LYS A 171 1.63 -5.27 -19.80
CA LYS A 171 1.25 -5.48 -21.20
C LYS A 171 -0.16 -4.95 -21.50
N GLU A 172 -1.14 -5.21 -20.61
CA GLU A 172 -2.50 -4.68 -20.79
C GLU A 172 -2.55 -3.15 -20.66
N ARG A 173 -1.76 -2.57 -19.74
CA ARG A 173 -1.60 -1.12 -19.63
C ARG A 173 -1.06 -0.50 -20.94
N ASP A 174 0.00 -1.06 -21.51
CA ASP A 174 0.64 -0.54 -22.72
C ASP A 174 -0.28 -0.64 -23.92
N LYS A 175 -1.03 -1.74 -24.02
CA LYS A 175 -2.08 -1.90 -25.04
C LYS A 175 -3.14 -0.79 -24.93
N LEU A 176 -3.58 -0.46 -23.71
CA LEU A 176 -4.55 0.62 -23.49
C LEU A 176 -3.98 1.99 -23.83
N ARG A 177 -2.72 2.26 -23.52
CA ARG A 177 -2.01 3.51 -23.86
C ARG A 177 -1.83 3.63 -25.37
N GLY A 178 -1.44 2.56 -26.05
CA GLY A 178 -1.30 2.55 -27.51
C GLY A 178 -2.61 2.80 -28.26
N ASN A 179 -3.72 2.30 -27.74
CA ASN A 179 -5.05 2.51 -28.30
C ASN A 179 -5.61 3.93 -28.06
N ALA A 180 -5.08 4.66 -27.06
CA ALA A 180 -5.53 6.01 -26.74
C ALA A 180 -5.03 7.11 -27.68
N GLY A 181 -4.14 6.81 -28.63
CA GLY A 181 -3.72 7.71 -29.71
C GLY A 181 -3.01 9.01 -29.27
N CYS A 182 -2.51 9.10 -28.04
CA CYS A 182 -1.72 10.22 -27.54
C CYS A 182 -0.24 9.83 -27.45
N GLU A 183 0.58 10.42 -28.31
CA GLU A 183 2.06 10.28 -28.31
C GLU A 183 2.76 11.08 -27.19
N ASP A 184 2.07 11.49 -26.13
CA ASP A 184 2.64 12.25 -25.01
C ASP A 184 2.41 11.54 -23.67
N ALA A 185 3.17 10.49 -23.42
CA ALA A 185 3.13 9.71 -22.16
C ALA A 185 4.26 10.09 -21.19
N ASP A 186 4.64 11.35 -21.11
CA ASP A 186 5.63 11.85 -20.13
C ASP A 186 5.01 12.77 -19.07
N ALA A 187 3.74 12.52 -18.74
CA ALA A 187 3.04 13.25 -17.68
C ALA A 187 3.13 12.53 -16.34
N GLY A 188 4.32 12.49 -15.77
CA GLY A 188 4.44 12.41 -14.32
C GLY A 188 3.72 13.62 -13.71
N TYR A 189 2.77 13.39 -12.80
CA TYR A 189 2.07 14.32 -11.89
C TYR A 189 2.56 15.80 -11.88
N ALA A 190 2.68 16.44 -13.00
CA ALA A 190 2.81 17.88 -13.15
C ALA A 190 1.55 18.33 -13.88
N ASN A 191 0.90 19.39 -13.37
CA ASN A 191 -0.15 20.09 -14.06
C ASN A 191 0.26 20.26 -15.52
N ALA A 192 -0.30 19.47 -16.43
CA ALA A 192 -0.05 19.63 -17.85
C ALA A 192 -0.75 20.92 -18.30
N GLU A 193 -0.05 22.03 -18.18
CA GLU A 193 -0.29 23.16 -19.05
C GLU A 193 0.35 22.79 -20.40
N CYS A 194 -0.45 22.28 -21.31
CA CYS A 194 -0.06 22.17 -22.72
C CYS A 194 0.17 23.58 -23.26
N ALA A 195 1.42 24.04 -23.26
CA ALA A 195 1.84 25.24 -23.97
C ALA A 195 1.96 24.90 -25.47
N GLY A 196 0.84 24.96 -26.15
CA GLY A 196 0.73 24.90 -27.61
C GLY A 196 -0.37 25.83 -28.06
N ASP A 197 -0.02 26.78 -28.92
CA ASP A 197 -0.81 27.90 -29.45
C ASP A 197 -1.99 27.39 -30.29
N ALA A 198 -3.05 26.99 -29.64
CA ALA A 198 -4.44 26.88 -30.12
C ALA A 198 -5.29 26.22 -29.03
N GLY A 199 -5.81 26.98 -28.15
CA GLY A 199 -6.90 26.88 -27.16
C GLY A 199 -7.81 25.64 -27.04
N VAL A 200 -7.36 24.45 -27.33
CA VAL A 200 -8.09 23.19 -27.08
C VAL A 200 -7.50 22.55 -25.83
N LYS A 201 -8.05 22.88 -24.68
CA LYS A 201 -7.89 22.07 -23.48
C LYS A 201 -8.54 20.70 -23.78
N CYS A 202 -7.74 19.69 -24.07
CA CYS A 202 -8.21 18.33 -23.95
C CYS A 202 -8.59 18.12 -22.49
N ALA A 203 -9.87 18.23 -22.18
CA ALA A 203 -10.39 17.75 -20.90
C ALA A 203 -10.15 16.25 -20.91
N GLU A 204 -9.17 15.77 -20.11
CA GLU A 204 -9.05 14.35 -19.81
C GLU A 204 -10.38 13.91 -19.20
N THR A 205 -11.20 13.26 -20.00
CA THR A 205 -12.37 12.55 -19.48
C THR A 205 -11.87 11.42 -18.61
N ALA A 206 -12.60 11.08 -17.56
CA ALA A 206 -12.25 9.94 -16.69
C ALA A 206 -12.02 8.64 -17.49
N GLU A 207 -12.56 8.57 -18.70
CA GLU A 207 -12.49 7.44 -19.63
C GLU A 207 -11.14 7.30 -20.39
N SER A 208 -10.35 8.40 -20.50
CA SER A 208 -9.04 8.36 -21.19
C SER A 208 -7.88 8.02 -20.27
N ARG A 209 -8.08 7.99 -18.95
CA ARG A 209 -7.02 7.72 -17.99
C ARG A 209 -6.66 6.24 -17.95
N VAL A 210 -5.36 5.95 -18.03
CA VAL A 210 -4.81 4.60 -17.78
C VAL A 210 -3.87 4.67 -16.56
N ALA A 211 -4.07 3.78 -15.61
CA ALA A 211 -3.29 3.72 -14.38
C ALA A 211 -1.79 3.55 -14.66
N THR A 212 -0.97 4.09 -13.79
CA THR A 212 0.42 3.66 -13.69
C THR A 212 0.52 2.29 -13.02
N VAL A 213 1.52 1.49 -13.39
CA VAL A 213 1.84 0.22 -12.75
C VAL A 213 3.15 0.39 -11.98
N SER A 214 3.09 0.20 -10.68
CA SER A 214 4.21 0.40 -9.77
C SER A 214 4.55 -0.89 -9.03
N LEU A 215 5.83 -1.11 -8.72
CA LEU A 215 6.23 -2.07 -7.71
C LEU A 215 6.31 -1.37 -6.35
N GLN A 216 5.79 -2.02 -5.31
CA GLN A 216 5.94 -1.57 -3.92
C GLN A 216 6.82 -2.56 -3.17
N VAL A 217 8.11 -2.27 -3.11
CA VAL A 217 9.11 -3.15 -2.51
C VAL A 217 9.27 -2.83 -1.02
N THR A 218 9.12 -3.84 -0.18
CA THR A 218 9.47 -3.73 1.24
C THR A 218 10.88 -4.27 1.44
N LEU A 219 11.83 -3.36 1.57
CA LEU A 219 13.24 -3.68 1.77
C LEU A 219 13.50 -4.19 3.18
N HIS A 220 14.20 -5.32 3.27
CA HIS A 220 14.68 -5.90 4.50
C HIS A 220 16.01 -6.63 4.25
N LYS A 221 16.69 -7.03 5.32
CA LYS A 221 18.05 -7.60 5.26
C LYS A 221 18.20 -8.75 4.25
N ASN A 222 17.14 -9.56 4.08
CA ASN A 222 17.19 -10.77 3.28
C ASN A 222 16.78 -10.59 1.81
N ASN A 223 16.46 -9.37 1.36
CA ASN A 223 16.13 -9.11 -0.05
C ASN A 223 16.92 -7.96 -0.69
N LEU A 224 17.98 -7.48 -0.03
CA LEU A 224 18.83 -6.44 -0.62
C LEU A 224 19.52 -6.94 -1.91
N GLN A 225 19.90 -8.21 -1.93
CA GLN A 225 20.54 -8.85 -3.10
C GLN A 225 19.59 -8.92 -4.32
N ASP A 226 18.28 -8.82 -4.12
CA ASP A 226 17.31 -8.89 -5.22
C ASP A 226 17.18 -7.55 -5.97
N VAL A 227 17.69 -6.46 -5.38
CA VAL A 227 17.49 -5.09 -5.90
C VAL A 227 18.01 -4.93 -7.34
N PRO A 228 19.23 -5.35 -7.71
CA PRO A 228 19.73 -5.17 -9.07
C PRO A 228 18.90 -5.93 -10.11
N GLU A 229 18.57 -7.19 -9.83
CA GLU A 229 17.73 -8.00 -10.71
C GLU A 229 16.34 -7.40 -10.86
N LEU A 230 15.74 -6.95 -9.75
CA LEU A 230 14.39 -6.37 -9.74
C LEU A 230 14.33 -5.07 -10.55
N VAL A 231 15.35 -4.20 -10.43
CA VAL A 231 15.46 -2.96 -11.24
C VAL A 231 15.59 -3.29 -12.71
N SER A 232 16.51 -4.21 -13.07
CA SER A 232 16.74 -4.61 -14.45
C SER A 232 15.48 -5.21 -15.09
N TRP A 233 14.82 -6.13 -14.40
CA TRP A 233 13.58 -6.75 -14.86
C TRP A 233 12.44 -5.73 -14.99
N ALA A 234 12.21 -4.89 -13.97
CA ALA A 234 11.16 -3.88 -14.01
C ALA A 234 11.35 -2.86 -15.14
N SER A 235 12.62 -2.48 -15.41
CA SER A 235 12.97 -1.62 -16.55
C SER A 235 12.68 -2.31 -17.87
N ALA A 236 13.06 -3.58 -18.00
CA ALA A 236 12.89 -4.34 -19.25
C ALA A 236 11.41 -4.54 -19.62
N ILE A 237 10.53 -4.74 -18.64
CA ILE A 237 9.08 -4.89 -18.89
C ILE A 237 8.33 -3.56 -18.93
N GLY A 238 8.98 -2.44 -18.57
CA GLY A 238 8.38 -1.10 -18.62
C GLY A 238 7.50 -0.74 -17.44
N VAL A 239 7.82 -1.17 -16.21
CA VAL A 239 7.16 -0.68 -14.99
C VAL A 239 7.36 0.83 -14.87
N ASP A 240 6.32 1.60 -14.51
CA ASP A 240 6.41 3.06 -14.45
C ASP A 240 7.27 3.53 -13.26
N ARG A 241 7.20 2.85 -12.10
CA ARG A 241 7.97 3.21 -10.91
C ARG A 241 8.19 2.05 -9.94
N ILE A 242 9.22 2.17 -9.12
CA ILE A 242 9.45 1.31 -7.97
C ILE A 242 9.49 2.15 -6.69
N LYS A 243 8.67 1.77 -5.72
CA LYS A 243 8.63 2.38 -4.38
C LYS A 243 9.43 1.52 -3.41
N TRP A 244 10.60 2.00 -3.03
CA TRP A 244 11.49 1.34 -2.08
C TRP A 244 11.13 1.76 -0.65
N ASN A 245 10.45 0.89 0.07
CA ASN A 245 10.05 1.16 1.44
C ASN A 245 10.87 0.31 2.41
N LYS A 246 11.38 0.94 3.46
CA LYS A 246 12.03 0.22 4.54
C LYS A 246 11.00 -0.64 5.27
N VAL A 247 11.39 -1.85 5.66
CA VAL A 247 10.55 -2.69 6.53
C VAL A 247 10.23 -1.95 7.83
N VAL A 248 8.97 -2.02 8.23
CA VAL A 248 8.52 -1.54 9.54
C VAL A 248 8.26 -2.75 10.42
N LEU A 249 9.05 -2.87 11.47
CA LEU A 249 8.89 -3.90 12.49
C LEU A 249 8.25 -3.27 13.72
N LEU A 250 7.03 -3.69 14.03
CA LEU A 250 6.27 -3.17 15.18
C LEU A 250 6.98 -3.44 16.50
N SER A 251 6.76 -2.58 17.50
CA SER A 251 7.46 -2.68 18.80
C SER A 251 7.37 -4.05 19.49
N PRO A 252 6.27 -4.81 19.36
CA PRO A 252 6.16 -6.14 19.97
C PRO A 252 6.89 -7.26 19.26
N VAL A 253 7.44 -7.01 18.07
CA VAL A 253 8.19 -8.03 17.32
C VAL A 253 9.43 -8.44 18.09
N SER A 254 9.71 -9.75 18.14
CA SER A 254 10.84 -10.30 18.89
C SER A 254 12.17 -9.74 18.42
N GLN A 255 13.16 -9.75 19.32
CA GLN A 255 14.52 -9.31 18.99
C GLN A 255 15.12 -10.16 17.86
N GLU A 256 14.85 -11.45 17.85
CA GLU A 256 15.29 -12.38 16.80
C GLU A 256 14.78 -11.96 15.40
N LEU A 257 13.50 -11.60 15.30
CA LEU A 257 12.93 -11.10 14.05
C LEU A 257 13.55 -9.77 13.62
N ARG A 258 13.85 -8.89 14.59
CA ARG A 258 14.55 -7.63 14.29
C ARG A 258 15.95 -7.90 13.74
N GLU A 259 16.70 -8.79 14.35
CA GLU A 259 18.05 -9.17 13.90
C GLU A 259 18.03 -9.81 12.51
N MET A 260 16.98 -10.57 12.20
CA MET A 260 16.81 -11.26 10.91
C MET A 260 16.45 -10.31 9.77
N TYR A 261 15.61 -9.29 10.01
CA TYR A 261 15.00 -8.50 8.95
C TYR A 261 15.30 -7.00 8.99
N ALA A 262 15.66 -6.43 10.15
CA ALA A 262 15.91 -5.00 10.24
C ALA A 262 17.15 -4.61 9.43
N LEU A 263 17.02 -3.51 8.70
CA LEU A 263 18.14 -2.85 8.04
C LEU A 263 18.82 -1.90 9.01
N ASN A 264 20.16 -1.92 9.03
CA ASN A 264 20.93 -0.92 9.74
C ASN A 264 21.21 0.32 8.85
N ASP A 265 21.65 1.39 9.47
CA ASP A 265 21.89 2.67 8.77
C ASP A 265 22.97 2.55 7.69
N ALA A 266 24.01 1.73 7.91
CA ALA A 266 25.06 1.51 6.92
C ALA A 266 24.53 0.82 5.65
N GLN A 267 23.67 -0.21 5.81
CA GLN A 267 23.03 -0.87 4.67
C GLN A 267 22.09 0.08 3.90
N LEU A 268 21.35 0.92 4.63
CA LEU A 268 20.46 1.91 4.01
C LEU A 268 21.24 2.98 3.26
N GLU A 269 22.37 3.44 3.79
CA GLU A 269 23.17 4.46 3.13
C GLU A 269 23.92 3.88 1.93
N SER A 270 24.50 2.67 2.04
CA SER A 270 25.08 1.95 0.90
C SER A 270 24.09 1.84 -0.26
N LEU A 271 22.86 1.41 0.02
CA LEU A 271 21.84 1.29 -1.02
C LEU A 271 21.46 2.66 -1.62
N ARG A 272 21.35 3.71 -0.80
CA ARG A 272 21.11 5.07 -1.32
C ARG A 272 22.24 5.57 -2.24
N ASP A 273 23.47 5.23 -1.91
CA ASP A 273 24.65 5.61 -2.72
C ASP A 273 24.66 4.88 -4.06
N GLU A 274 24.26 3.60 -4.10
CA GLU A 274 24.08 2.85 -5.34
C GLU A 274 23.02 3.53 -6.26
N PHE A 275 21.91 4.01 -5.70
CA PHE A 275 20.91 4.78 -6.46
C PHE A 275 21.41 6.16 -6.90
N ARG A 276 22.32 6.80 -6.14
CA ARG A 276 22.90 8.11 -6.49
C ARG A 276 24.04 8.00 -7.49
N SER A 277 24.85 6.93 -7.42
CA SER A 277 26.02 6.72 -8.29
C SER A 277 25.66 6.50 -9.76
N GLY A 278 24.37 6.30 -10.05
CA GLY A 278 23.89 6.12 -11.39
C GLY A 278 23.88 4.67 -11.86
N GLU A 279 24.25 3.71 -11.02
CA GLU A 279 24.16 2.28 -11.36
C GLU A 279 22.75 1.87 -11.77
N PHE A 280 21.73 2.47 -11.13
CA PHE A 280 20.31 2.28 -11.46
C PHE A 280 19.70 3.45 -12.25
N SER A 281 20.42 4.55 -12.48
CA SER A 281 19.89 5.75 -13.16
C SER A 281 19.67 5.55 -14.66
N ALA A 282 20.29 4.54 -15.25
CA ALA A 282 20.07 4.17 -16.67
C ALA A 282 18.73 3.45 -16.89
N SER A 283 18.00 3.14 -15.81
CA SER A 283 16.68 2.54 -15.90
C SER A 283 15.64 3.61 -16.26
N ASN A 284 14.70 3.28 -17.16
CA ASN A 284 13.54 4.14 -17.45
C ASN A 284 12.50 4.14 -16.30
N VAL A 285 12.81 3.50 -15.18
CA VAL A 285 11.93 3.35 -14.04
C VAL A 285 12.16 4.47 -13.04
N LYS A 286 11.10 5.13 -12.60
CA LYS A 286 11.18 6.13 -11.53
C LYS A 286 11.37 5.45 -10.17
N HIS A 287 12.37 5.87 -9.41
CA HIS A 287 12.63 5.39 -8.05
C HIS A 287 12.11 6.37 -7.01
N GLU A 288 11.29 5.89 -6.07
CA GLU A 288 10.74 6.68 -4.97
C GLU A 288 10.55 5.81 -3.71
N GLY A 289 10.05 6.38 -2.62
CA GLY A 289 9.73 5.64 -1.40
C GLY A 289 10.53 6.07 -0.17
N SER A 290 10.26 5.41 0.96
CA SER A 290 10.82 5.82 2.27
C SER A 290 12.33 5.61 2.38
N LEU A 291 12.95 4.83 1.48
CA LEU A 291 14.41 4.71 1.40
C LEU A 291 15.10 6.07 1.23
N PHE A 292 14.50 6.96 0.42
CA PHE A 292 15.10 8.25 0.06
C PHE A 292 14.84 9.37 1.07
N PHE A 293 14.03 9.14 2.08
CA PHE A 293 13.83 10.10 3.17
C PHE A 293 14.98 10.00 4.18
N LYS A 294 15.71 11.09 4.38
CA LYS A 294 16.90 11.11 5.24
C LYS A 294 16.58 10.82 6.71
N ASN A 295 15.41 11.20 7.20
CA ASN A 295 15.04 11.09 8.62
C ASN A 295 13.60 10.62 8.78
N SER A 296 13.32 9.35 8.44
CA SER A 296 11.97 8.81 8.67
C SER A 296 11.64 8.62 10.16
N ALA A 297 12.66 8.58 11.04
CA ALA A 297 12.46 8.57 12.49
C ALA A 297 11.97 9.93 13.01
N ASP A 298 12.36 11.04 12.36
CA ASP A 298 11.97 12.38 12.78
C ASP A 298 10.56 12.79 12.33
N LEU A 299 10.01 12.09 11.34
CA LEU A 299 8.68 12.40 10.82
C LEU A 299 7.55 12.04 11.79
N CYS A 300 7.80 11.19 12.75
CA CYS A 300 6.84 10.83 13.77
C CYS A 300 7.52 10.30 15.05
N ALA A 301 8.46 11.05 15.62
CA ALA A 301 8.80 10.86 17.02
C ALA A 301 7.48 10.99 17.81
N VAL A 302 7.23 10.04 18.71
CA VAL A 302 6.12 10.13 19.67
C VAL A 302 6.25 11.49 20.36
N GLY A 303 5.36 12.45 20.01
CA GLY A 303 5.46 13.84 20.47
C GLY A 303 5.80 14.89 19.40
N GLY A 304 6.06 14.51 18.15
CA GLY A 304 6.26 15.44 17.03
C GLY A 304 4.98 16.23 16.70
N LYS A 305 5.13 17.49 16.27
CA LYS A 305 4.01 18.33 15.87
C LYS A 305 3.36 17.76 14.62
N CYS A 306 2.11 17.30 14.72
CA CYS A 306 1.33 16.78 13.60
C CYS A 306 1.08 17.84 12.50
N GLU A 307 1.24 19.11 12.81
CA GLU A 307 1.02 20.24 11.87
C GLU A 307 1.92 20.19 10.63
N SER A 308 3.10 19.59 10.73
CA SER A 308 4.02 19.43 9.59
C SER A 308 4.02 18.01 9.00
N CYS A 309 3.08 17.17 9.39
CA CYS A 309 3.01 15.81 8.89
C CYS A 309 2.62 15.78 7.40
N PRO A 310 3.44 15.16 6.51
CA PRO A 310 3.12 15.09 5.09
C PRO A 310 1.87 14.25 4.78
N PHE A 311 1.34 13.57 5.78
CA PHE A 311 0.13 12.76 5.69
C PHE A 311 -1.06 13.38 6.44
N ALA A 312 -0.96 14.64 6.88
CA ALA A 312 -2.05 15.31 7.60
C ALA A 312 -3.38 15.31 6.83
N ASP A 313 -3.32 15.27 5.50
CA ASP A 313 -4.49 15.19 4.62
C ASP A 313 -5.00 13.77 4.36
N GLU A 314 -4.44 12.75 5.01
CA GLU A 314 -4.86 11.36 4.84
C GLU A 314 -5.81 10.93 5.96
N VAL A 315 -6.96 10.38 5.56
CA VAL A 315 -7.97 9.87 6.48
C VAL A 315 -8.04 8.36 6.34
N TRP A 316 -8.01 7.66 7.46
CA TRP A 316 -8.18 6.22 7.52
C TRP A 316 -9.53 5.89 8.13
N VAL A 317 -10.29 5.08 7.43
CA VAL A 317 -11.61 4.61 7.87
C VAL A 317 -11.50 3.13 8.19
N TRP A 318 -11.87 2.77 9.40
CA TRP A 318 -11.83 1.40 9.90
C TRP A 318 -13.12 0.65 9.56
N PRO A 319 -13.14 -0.70 9.67
CA PRO A 319 -14.34 -1.48 9.37
C PRO A 319 -15.58 -1.12 10.16
N ASP A 320 -15.42 -0.57 11.36
CA ASP A 320 -16.50 -0.08 12.24
C ASP A 320 -16.93 1.37 11.94
N GLY A 321 -16.27 2.02 10.98
CA GLY A 321 -16.57 3.39 10.54
C GLY A 321 -15.86 4.48 11.31
N HIS A 322 -15.06 4.18 12.35
CA HIS A 322 -14.29 5.25 12.99
C HIS A 322 -13.15 5.72 12.08
N GLU A 323 -12.79 6.99 12.24
CA GLU A 323 -11.78 7.66 11.42
C GLU A 323 -10.52 7.95 12.23
N ASP A 324 -9.36 7.77 11.59
CA ASP A 324 -8.05 8.12 12.17
C ASP A 324 -7.27 8.96 11.14
N HIS A 325 -6.62 10.01 11.64
CA HIS A 325 -5.82 10.92 10.82
C HIS A 325 -4.31 10.72 11.01
N CYS A 326 -3.89 9.75 11.81
CA CYS A 326 -2.49 9.52 12.10
C CYS A 326 -1.87 8.46 11.19
N PRO A 327 -0.82 8.79 10.41
CA PRO A 327 -0.13 7.84 9.55
C PRO A 327 0.83 6.89 10.29
N ASN A 328 1.04 7.06 11.59
CA ASN A 328 2.01 6.25 12.32
C ASN A 328 1.59 4.77 12.37
N PRO A 329 2.39 3.84 11.79
CA PRO A 329 2.09 2.42 11.78
C PRO A 329 1.87 1.82 13.17
N GLU A 330 2.60 2.28 14.18
CA GLU A 330 2.47 1.81 15.56
C GLU A 330 1.09 2.15 16.14
N ARG A 331 0.52 3.30 15.79
CA ARG A 331 -0.86 3.67 16.18
C ARG A 331 -1.91 2.96 15.34
N ARG A 332 -1.72 2.94 14.03
CA ARG A 332 -2.71 2.40 13.08
C ARG A 332 -2.90 0.91 13.22
N TYR A 333 -1.82 0.19 13.51
CA TYR A 333 -1.86 -1.26 13.62
C TYR A 333 -2.09 -1.74 15.05
N VAL A 334 -2.33 -0.86 15.98
CA VAL A 334 -2.76 -1.20 17.33
C VAL A 334 -4.28 -1.20 17.39
N ILE A 335 -4.89 -2.37 17.64
CA ILE A 335 -6.34 -2.53 17.74
C ILE A 335 -6.81 -1.91 19.05
N PRO A 336 -7.84 -1.03 19.04
CA PRO A 336 -8.48 -0.56 20.26
C PRO A 336 -8.91 -1.75 21.13
N GLY A 337 -8.55 -1.76 22.40
CA GLY A 337 -8.84 -2.86 23.35
C GLY A 337 -7.76 -3.94 23.46
N MET A 338 -6.78 -4.00 22.55
CA MET A 338 -5.59 -4.87 22.68
C MET A 338 -4.40 -4.17 23.34
N THR A 339 -4.52 -2.93 23.69
CA THR A 339 -3.49 -2.14 24.33
C THR A 339 -3.45 -2.42 25.84
N GLY A 340 -2.87 -3.53 26.23
CA GLY A 340 -2.22 -3.58 27.51
C GLY A 340 -1.07 -2.57 27.49
N ASN A 341 -1.29 -1.38 28.08
CA ASN A 341 -0.24 -0.43 28.48
C ASN A 341 0.75 0.11 27.42
N LEU A 342 0.28 0.54 26.24
CA LEU A 342 0.99 1.61 25.56
C LEU A 342 0.45 2.93 26.07
N PRO A 343 1.28 3.88 26.53
CA PRO A 343 0.81 5.21 26.84
C PRO A 343 0.23 5.81 25.56
N LEU A 344 -1.08 5.90 25.50
CA LEU A 344 -1.77 6.73 24.52
C LEU A 344 -1.25 8.14 24.77
N GLY A 345 -0.33 8.59 23.93
CA GLY A 345 0.07 9.99 23.94
C GLY A 345 -1.18 10.83 23.81
N ASN A 346 -1.35 11.71 24.76
CA ASN A 346 -2.41 12.66 25.01
C ASN A 346 -3.44 12.83 23.88
N GLU A 347 -4.70 12.67 24.25
CA GLU A 347 -5.86 13.11 23.50
C GLU A 347 -5.54 14.42 22.78
N ILE A 348 -5.57 14.41 21.47
CA ILE A 348 -5.58 15.62 20.67
C ILE A 348 -6.96 16.22 20.91
N LYS A 349 -7.05 17.13 21.88
CA LYS A 349 -8.22 17.99 22.02
C LYS A 349 -8.30 18.84 20.76
N GLY A 350 -9.46 18.74 20.11
CA GLY A 350 -9.84 19.32 18.83
C GLY A 350 -9.68 20.82 18.70
#